data_df0284cd15616b80ab35afda87a27ffe
#
_entry.id   df0284cd15616b80ab35afda87a27ffe
#
_cell.length_a   1.000
_cell.length_b   1.000
_cell.length_c   1.000
_cell.angle_alpha   90.00
_cell.angle_beta   90.00
_cell.angle_gamma   90.00
#
_symmetry.space_group_name_H-M   'P 1'
#
loop_
_entity.id
_entity.type
_entity.pdbx_description
1 polymer ?
#
loop_
_entity_poly.entity_id
_entity_poly.type
_entity_poly.pdbx_seq_one_letter_code
_entity_poly.pdbx_strand_id
1 'polypeptide(L)'
;DGGGDGTNGDTIIGDDSGNAFVVTVVDGGTLAGKTSGFSNVENLTGGTDDDTFAFDVLGSLTGSIDAGGEGSLGDILFGDSDGNAFAITSTNGGTLTGKTSGFTGIERLTGGNGSDSFAFGINGVLSGTTDGGGGIDSIIGDDDGSTFDITTLNAGTLTDRTSGLSTSSFNGIENLTGGAGD
;
A
#
# COMPACT_ATOMS: atom_id res chain seq x y z
N ASP A 1 -8.01 10.54 20.96
CA ASP A 1 -7.28 11.76 20.68
C ASP A 1 -5.83 11.58 21.09
N GLY A 2 -4.91 11.65 20.13
CA GLY A 2 -3.46 11.53 20.39
C GLY A 2 -2.89 12.70 21.20
N GLY A 3 -3.56 13.84 21.22
CA GLY A 3 -3.11 15.02 21.95
C GLY A 3 -2.16 15.89 21.15
N GLY A 4 -1.07 16.35 21.74
CA GLY A 4 -0.05 17.15 21.06
C GLY A 4 1.13 16.29 20.63
N ASP A 5 1.61 16.50 19.41
CA ASP A 5 2.66 15.70 18.79
C ASP A 5 3.97 15.76 19.61
N GLY A 6 4.41 14.59 20.06
CA GLY A 6 5.77 14.40 20.51
C GLY A 6 6.73 14.39 19.32
N THR A 7 8.01 14.06 19.58
CA THR A 7 9.03 13.99 18.51
C THR A 7 8.82 12.87 17.49
N ASN A 8 7.98 11.87 17.80
CA ASN A 8 7.73 10.69 16.95
C ASN A 8 6.27 10.54 16.53
N GLY A 9 5.39 11.49 16.91
CA GLY A 9 3.95 11.39 16.72
C GLY A 9 3.30 10.32 17.61
N ASP A 10 1.96 10.30 17.57
CA ASP A 10 1.15 9.33 18.29
C ASP A 10 0.85 8.10 17.44
N THR A 11 0.68 6.95 18.06
CA THR A 11 0.46 5.67 17.37
C THR A 11 -0.78 4.96 17.91
N ILE A 12 -1.64 4.48 17.01
CA ILE A 12 -2.61 3.44 17.35
C ILE A 12 -2.04 2.09 16.97
N ILE A 13 -2.10 1.15 17.92
CA ILE A 13 -1.72 -0.23 17.70
C ILE A 13 -3.01 -1.06 17.73
N GLY A 14 -3.25 -1.83 16.66
CA GLY A 14 -4.29 -2.84 16.59
C GLY A 14 -4.01 -4.00 17.55
N ASP A 15 -4.93 -4.93 17.64
CA ASP A 15 -4.67 -6.18 18.36
C ASP A 15 -4.20 -7.29 17.40
N ASP A 16 -3.94 -8.47 17.93
CA ASP A 16 -3.45 -9.64 17.19
C ASP A 16 -4.57 -10.37 16.39
N SER A 17 -5.65 -9.70 16.06
CA SER A 17 -6.69 -10.16 15.13
C SER A 17 -6.85 -9.13 14.03
N GLY A 18 -7.31 -9.52 12.85
CA GLY A 18 -7.41 -8.60 11.70
C GLY A 18 -8.12 -7.29 12.04
N ASN A 19 -7.45 -6.19 11.80
CA ASN A 19 -7.92 -4.83 12.08
C ASN A 19 -8.30 -4.13 10.78
N ALA A 20 -9.28 -3.23 10.84
CA ALA A 20 -9.65 -2.41 9.70
C ALA A 20 -9.62 -0.92 10.07
N PHE A 21 -8.58 -0.26 9.60
CA PHE A 21 -8.38 1.18 9.74
C PHE A 21 -8.92 1.92 8.53
N VAL A 22 -9.67 2.99 8.75
CA VAL A 22 -10.10 3.91 7.69
C VAL A 22 -9.68 5.32 8.09
N VAL A 23 -8.76 5.90 7.32
CA VAL A 23 -8.27 7.28 7.51
C VAL A 23 -9.14 8.22 6.69
N THR A 24 -9.90 9.07 7.36
CA THR A 24 -10.93 9.90 6.71
C THR A 24 -10.58 11.39 6.66
N VAL A 25 -9.65 11.82 7.49
CA VAL A 25 -9.11 13.19 7.55
C VAL A 25 -7.61 13.11 7.88
N VAL A 26 -6.93 14.26 7.91
CA VAL A 26 -5.52 14.30 8.33
C VAL A 26 -5.40 13.77 9.76
N ASP A 27 -4.55 12.76 9.96
CA ASP A 27 -4.25 12.14 11.26
C ASP A 27 -5.51 11.72 12.04
N GLY A 28 -6.57 11.31 11.30
CA GLY A 28 -7.82 10.94 11.90
C GLY A 28 -8.67 9.98 11.08
N GLY A 29 -9.46 9.17 11.78
CA GLY A 29 -10.25 8.12 11.14
C GLY A 29 -10.95 7.21 12.14
N THR A 30 -11.13 5.95 11.77
CA THR A 30 -11.80 4.92 12.57
C THR A 30 -11.00 3.62 12.57
N LEU A 31 -11.14 2.83 13.63
CA LEU A 31 -10.73 1.44 13.70
C LEU A 31 -11.98 0.60 13.99
N ALA A 32 -12.41 -0.15 12.99
CA ALA A 32 -13.69 -0.86 13.00
C ALA A 32 -13.83 -1.79 14.20
N GLY A 33 -14.96 -1.70 14.90
CA GLY A 33 -15.25 -2.52 16.06
C GLY A 33 -14.43 -2.21 17.32
N LYS A 34 -13.48 -1.28 17.26
CA LYS A 34 -12.59 -0.93 18.37
C LYS A 34 -12.82 0.50 18.87
N THR A 35 -12.94 1.47 17.96
CA THR A 35 -13.20 2.87 18.31
C THR A 35 -14.17 3.51 17.35
N SER A 36 -14.96 4.46 17.83
CA SER A 36 -15.84 5.27 16.98
C SER A 36 -15.09 6.35 16.18
N GLY A 37 -13.82 6.60 16.52
CA GLY A 37 -12.95 7.53 15.81
C GLY A 37 -11.67 7.78 16.58
N PHE A 38 -10.64 8.21 15.85
CA PHE A 38 -9.39 8.72 16.38
C PHE A 38 -9.04 10.05 15.69
N SER A 39 -8.24 10.87 16.35
CA SER A 39 -7.73 12.15 15.83
C SER A 39 -6.35 12.46 16.41
N ASN A 40 -5.55 13.23 15.67
CA ASN A 40 -4.16 13.54 16.02
C ASN A 40 -3.34 12.27 16.28
N VAL A 41 -3.42 11.32 15.36
CA VAL A 41 -2.66 10.06 15.42
C VAL A 41 -1.97 9.89 14.08
N GLU A 42 -0.66 10.02 14.10
CA GLU A 42 0.17 10.08 12.91
C GLU A 42 0.53 8.69 12.39
N ASN A 43 0.60 7.70 13.28
CA ASN A 43 1.07 6.37 12.94
C ASN A 43 0.03 5.30 13.27
N LEU A 44 -0.04 4.28 12.40
CA LEU A 44 -0.89 3.11 12.61
C LEU A 44 -0.03 1.85 12.60
N THR A 45 -0.31 0.94 13.53
CA THR A 45 0.28 -0.40 13.57
C THR A 45 -0.84 -1.43 13.54
N GLY A 46 -0.77 -2.40 12.66
CA GLY A 46 -1.78 -3.45 12.52
C GLY A 46 -1.76 -4.42 13.69
N GLY A 47 -0.83 -5.31 13.73
CA GLY A 47 -0.75 -6.39 14.72
C GLY A 47 -0.15 -7.64 14.13
N THR A 48 -0.77 -8.79 14.36
CA THR A 48 -0.32 -10.09 13.84
C THR A 48 -1.49 -10.82 13.16
N ASP A 49 -2.09 -10.43 12.21
CA ASP A 49 -3.09 -11.10 11.37
C ASP A 49 -3.33 -10.22 10.14
N ASP A 50 -4.21 -10.63 9.25
CA ASP A 50 -4.48 -9.87 8.03
C ASP A 50 -5.17 -8.53 8.36
N ASP A 51 -4.45 -7.42 8.21
CA ASP A 51 -4.91 -6.07 8.50
C ASP A 51 -5.29 -5.28 7.25
N THR A 52 -6.16 -4.32 7.41
CA THR A 52 -6.63 -3.45 6.33
C THR A 52 -6.42 -2.00 6.69
N PHE A 53 -5.80 -1.26 5.78
CA PHE A 53 -5.62 0.18 5.88
C PHE A 53 -6.23 0.83 4.63
N ALA A 54 -7.19 1.74 4.83
CA ALA A 54 -7.87 2.41 3.72
C ALA A 54 -7.85 3.93 3.91
N PHE A 55 -7.64 4.65 2.82
CA PHE A 55 -7.72 6.10 2.80
C PHE A 55 -8.98 6.57 2.08
N ASP A 56 -9.72 7.50 2.70
CA ASP A 56 -10.68 8.33 1.99
C ASP A 56 -9.96 9.48 1.27
N VAL A 57 -10.66 10.16 0.35
CA VAL A 57 -10.10 11.27 -0.46
C VAL A 57 -9.42 12.34 0.39
N LEU A 58 -10.00 12.70 1.55
CA LEU A 58 -9.45 13.69 2.47
C LEU A 58 -8.55 13.10 3.56
N GLY A 59 -8.45 11.77 3.61
CA GLY A 59 -7.63 11.06 4.59
C GLY A 59 -6.14 11.12 4.26
N SER A 60 -5.32 11.37 5.26
CA SER A 60 -3.86 11.22 5.19
C SER A 60 -3.28 11.05 6.59
N LEU A 61 -2.11 10.46 6.67
CA LEU A 61 -1.28 10.38 7.86
C LEU A 61 0.00 11.18 7.65
N THR A 62 0.38 11.99 8.59
CA THR A 62 1.69 12.67 8.56
C THR A 62 2.84 11.74 8.92
N GLY A 63 2.55 10.62 9.57
CA GLY A 63 3.46 9.54 9.89
C GLY A 63 3.32 8.33 8.96
N SER A 64 3.48 7.14 9.49
CA SER A 64 3.61 5.89 8.73
C SER A 64 2.63 4.80 9.16
N ILE A 65 2.55 3.77 8.32
CA ILE A 65 1.85 2.52 8.59
C ILE A 65 2.88 1.41 8.78
N ASP A 66 2.77 0.66 9.87
CA ASP A 66 3.44 -0.62 10.08
C ASP A 66 2.35 -1.69 10.18
N ALA A 67 2.18 -2.49 9.16
CA ALA A 67 1.13 -3.49 9.16
C ALA A 67 1.41 -4.62 10.17
N GLY A 68 2.69 -4.90 10.43
CA GLY A 68 3.07 -5.86 11.45
C GLY A 68 3.38 -7.22 10.88
N GLY A 69 2.78 -8.25 11.46
CA GLY A 69 2.93 -9.63 11.01
C GLY A 69 1.69 -10.13 10.29
N GLU A 70 1.91 -10.85 9.19
CA GLU A 70 0.84 -11.28 8.29
C GLU A 70 0.05 -12.49 8.86
N GLY A 71 -1.24 -12.53 8.55
CA GLY A 71 -2.05 -13.74 8.63
C GLY A 71 -1.89 -14.64 7.39
N SER A 72 -2.97 -15.18 6.89
CA SER A 72 -2.94 -16.11 5.76
C SER A 72 -3.10 -15.46 4.39
N LEU A 73 -3.64 -14.26 4.33
CA LEU A 73 -3.91 -13.50 3.09
C LEU A 73 -2.96 -12.35 2.89
N GLY A 74 -2.31 -11.89 3.95
CA GLY A 74 -1.43 -10.72 3.99
C GLY A 74 -2.20 -9.40 4.12
N ASP A 75 -1.47 -8.39 4.55
CA ASP A 75 -1.98 -7.06 4.83
C ASP A 75 -2.27 -6.27 3.55
N ILE A 76 -3.29 -5.42 3.61
CA ILE A 76 -3.72 -4.69 2.43
C ILE A 76 -3.81 -3.17 2.69
N LEU A 77 -3.29 -2.39 1.76
CA LEU A 77 -3.42 -0.95 1.71
C LEU A 77 -4.27 -0.54 0.51
N PHE A 78 -5.36 0.17 0.78
CA PHE A 78 -6.23 0.77 -0.21
C PHE A 78 -5.90 2.25 -0.38
N GLY A 79 -5.70 2.70 -1.60
CA GLY A 79 -5.78 4.10 -1.98
C GLY A 79 -7.22 4.62 -1.88
N ASP A 80 -7.39 5.88 -2.22
CA ASP A 80 -8.73 6.49 -2.26
C ASP A 80 -9.39 6.34 -3.66
N SER A 81 -10.51 7.01 -3.87
CA SER A 81 -11.23 6.99 -5.15
C SER A 81 -10.70 7.98 -6.20
N ASP A 82 -9.67 8.75 -5.89
CA ASP A 82 -8.95 9.59 -6.86
C ASP A 82 -7.72 8.82 -7.41
N GLY A 83 -6.89 9.44 -8.22
CA GLY A 83 -5.66 8.80 -8.71
C GLY A 83 -4.58 8.74 -7.63
N ASN A 84 -4.04 7.57 -7.38
CA ASN A 84 -3.04 7.29 -6.35
C ASN A 84 -1.66 6.99 -6.96
N ALA A 85 -0.60 7.39 -6.27
CA ALA A 85 0.77 7.09 -6.67
C ALA A 85 1.51 6.34 -5.57
N PHE A 86 1.63 5.03 -5.77
CA PHE A 86 2.38 4.12 -4.91
C PHE A 86 3.82 4.01 -5.42
N ALA A 87 4.79 4.11 -4.52
CA ALA A 87 6.18 3.78 -4.79
C ALA A 87 6.60 2.64 -3.87
N ILE A 88 6.89 1.47 -4.44
CA ILE A 88 7.32 0.26 -3.74
C ILE A 88 8.85 0.27 -3.75
N THR A 89 9.48 0.50 -2.60
CA THR A 89 10.93 0.75 -2.49
C THR A 89 11.69 -0.32 -1.72
N SER A 90 10.97 -1.25 -1.09
CA SER A 90 11.52 -2.41 -0.38
C SER A 90 10.52 -3.56 -0.43
N THR A 91 10.87 -4.72 0.13
CA THR A 91 9.92 -5.82 0.27
C THR A 91 8.76 -5.39 1.15
N ASN A 92 7.54 -5.45 0.61
CA ASN A 92 6.28 -5.11 1.27
C ASN A 92 6.29 -3.70 1.91
N GLY A 93 7.05 -2.77 1.31
CA GLY A 93 7.23 -1.43 1.86
C GLY A 93 7.44 -0.36 0.81
N GLY A 94 7.02 0.86 1.16
CA GLY A 94 7.07 1.98 0.24
C GLY A 94 6.37 3.23 0.74
N THR A 95 5.83 4.02 -0.18
CA THR A 95 5.08 5.24 0.11
C THR A 95 3.81 5.32 -0.74
N LEU A 96 2.79 6.00 -0.22
CA LEU A 96 1.61 6.44 -0.97
C LEU A 96 1.58 7.97 -0.94
N THR A 97 1.86 8.58 -2.08
CA THR A 97 2.07 10.02 -2.21
C THR A 97 0.89 10.82 -1.70
N GLY A 98 1.13 11.75 -0.79
CA GLY A 98 0.11 12.61 -0.21
C GLY A 98 -0.80 11.94 0.82
N LYS A 99 -0.59 10.65 1.11
CA LYS A 99 -1.41 9.88 2.07
C LYS A 99 -0.64 9.43 3.30
N THR A 100 0.59 8.98 3.13
CA THR A 100 1.44 8.56 4.27
C THR A 100 2.90 8.77 3.94
N SER A 101 3.72 9.02 4.96
CA SER A 101 5.17 9.15 4.81
C SER A 101 5.85 7.82 4.46
N GLY A 102 5.20 6.69 4.76
CA GLY A 102 5.69 5.36 4.42
C GLY A 102 4.76 4.25 4.91
N PHE A 103 4.94 3.07 4.34
CA PHE A 103 4.31 1.84 4.84
C PHE A 103 5.32 0.68 4.83
N THR A 104 5.14 -0.26 5.75
CA THR A 104 5.91 -1.52 5.86
C THR A 104 4.96 -2.68 6.17
N GLY A 105 5.33 -3.90 5.77
CA GLY A 105 4.54 -5.10 6.00
C GLY A 105 3.24 -5.15 5.20
N ILE A 106 3.16 -4.49 4.04
CA ILE A 106 1.96 -4.50 3.18
C ILE A 106 2.22 -5.41 1.98
N GLU A 107 1.53 -6.53 1.90
CA GLU A 107 1.65 -7.50 0.81
C GLU A 107 0.80 -7.12 -0.40
N ARG A 108 -0.30 -6.42 -0.17
CA ARG A 108 -1.30 -6.17 -1.20
C ARG A 108 -1.63 -4.69 -1.29
N LEU A 109 -1.65 -4.17 -2.52
CA LEU A 109 -2.03 -2.80 -2.81
C LEU A 109 -3.27 -2.78 -3.70
N THR A 110 -4.19 -1.87 -3.41
CA THR A 110 -5.35 -1.59 -4.27
C THR A 110 -5.43 -0.09 -4.53
N GLY A 111 -5.49 0.29 -5.80
CA GLY A 111 -5.57 1.69 -6.23
C GLY A 111 -6.87 2.36 -5.81
N GLY A 112 -7.98 1.84 -6.28
CA GLY A 112 -9.31 2.42 -6.03
C GLY A 112 -10.10 2.60 -7.32
N ASN A 113 -10.74 3.75 -7.51
CA ASN A 113 -11.50 4.03 -8.74
C ASN A 113 -10.81 5.01 -9.69
N GLY A 114 -9.74 5.66 -9.27
CA GLY A 114 -9.00 6.63 -10.06
C GLY A 114 -8.02 6.00 -11.03
N SER A 115 -7.23 6.82 -11.72
CA SER A 115 -6.10 6.29 -12.49
C SER A 115 -4.89 6.21 -11.59
N ASP A 116 -4.46 5.00 -11.29
CA ASP A 116 -3.46 4.70 -10.28
C ASP A 116 -2.11 4.31 -10.90
N SER A 117 -1.05 4.58 -10.18
CA SER A 117 0.30 4.19 -10.59
C SER A 117 1.03 3.45 -9.47
N PHE A 118 1.68 2.36 -9.84
CA PHE A 118 2.47 1.51 -8.96
C PHE A 118 3.89 1.45 -9.51
N ALA A 119 4.81 2.21 -8.90
CA ALA A 119 6.20 2.26 -9.31
C ALA A 119 7.06 1.35 -8.42
N PHE A 120 7.67 0.35 -9.02
CA PHE A 120 8.60 -0.55 -8.34
C PHE A 120 10.03 -0.02 -8.49
N GLY A 121 10.68 0.26 -7.38
CA GLY A 121 12.11 0.60 -7.37
C GLY A 121 12.97 -0.67 -7.31
N ILE A 122 14.27 -0.52 -7.45
CA ILE A 122 15.28 -1.60 -7.55
C ILE A 122 15.21 -2.67 -6.45
N ASN A 123 14.70 -2.34 -5.26
CA ASN A 123 14.48 -3.29 -4.17
C ASN A 123 12.99 -3.44 -3.85
N GLY A 124 12.13 -2.91 -4.68
CA GLY A 124 10.69 -2.90 -4.48
C GLY A 124 10.07 -4.23 -4.88
N VAL A 125 9.52 -4.95 -3.91
CA VAL A 125 8.84 -6.23 -4.12
C VAL A 125 7.58 -6.28 -3.27
N LEU A 126 6.48 -6.76 -3.86
CA LEU A 126 5.29 -7.16 -3.09
C LEU A 126 5.19 -8.69 -3.13
N SER A 127 5.01 -9.31 -1.99
CA SER A 127 4.80 -10.76 -1.91
C SER A 127 3.39 -11.19 -2.31
N GLY A 128 2.45 -10.25 -2.36
CA GLY A 128 1.06 -10.46 -2.75
C GLY A 128 0.70 -9.83 -4.09
N THR A 129 -0.38 -9.06 -4.12
CA THR A 129 -1.03 -8.61 -5.35
C THR A 129 -1.15 -7.09 -5.43
N THR A 130 -0.91 -6.54 -6.64
CA THR A 130 -1.30 -5.18 -7.02
C THR A 130 -2.60 -5.23 -7.78
N ASP A 131 -3.62 -4.51 -7.31
CA ASP A 131 -4.92 -4.36 -7.96
C ASP A 131 -5.11 -2.88 -8.36
N GLY A 132 -5.21 -2.62 -9.66
CA GLY A 132 -5.49 -1.25 -10.14
C GLY A 132 -6.85 -0.77 -9.69
N GLY A 133 -7.85 -1.67 -9.71
CA GLY A 133 -9.23 -1.31 -9.41
C GLY A 133 -9.97 -0.82 -10.63
N GLY A 134 -10.54 0.37 -10.54
CA GLY A 134 -11.24 0.98 -11.66
C GLY A 134 -10.55 2.24 -12.12
N GLY A 135 -10.48 2.43 -13.44
CA GLY A 135 -9.79 3.56 -14.03
C GLY A 135 -8.89 3.17 -15.18
N ILE A 136 -7.78 3.86 -15.34
CA ILE A 136 -6.70 3.48 -16.25
C ILE A 136 -5.42 3.44 -15.43
N ASP A 137 -4.98 2.24 -15.12
CA ASP A 137 -3.96 2.00 -14.13
C ASP A 137 -2.64 1.57 -14.76
N SER A 138 -1.55 1.83 -14.06
CA SER A 138 -0.22 1.60 -14.58
C SER A 138 0.72 0.96 -13.56
N ILE A 139 1.53 0.00 -14.02
CA ILE A 139 2.74 -0.44 -13.32
C ILE A 139 3.97 0.08 -14.06
N ILE A 140 4.91 0.58 -13.28
CA ILE A 140 6.23 1.00 -13.73
C ILE A 140 7.25 0.08 -13.08
N GLY A 141 7.96 -0.69 -13.88
CA GLY A 141 9.05 -1.56 -13.43
C GLY A 141 10.30 -0.77 -13.07
N ASP A 142 11.23 -1.43 -12.44
CA ASP A 142 12.50 -0.82 -12.04
C ASP A 142 13.48 -0.61 -13.21
N ASP A 143 14.57 0.12 -12.95
CA ASP A 143 15.59 0.45 -13.93
C ASP A 143 16.63 -0.68 -14.16
N ASP A 144 16.59 -1.76 -13.39
CA ASP A 144 17.48 -2.92 -13.58
C ASP A 144 16.85 -4.01 -14.47
N GLY A 145 15.64 -3.77 -14.92
CA GLY A 145 14.90 -4.59 -15.87
C GLY A 145 13.84 -5.47 -15.23
N SER A 146 12.63 -5.25 -15.65
CA SER A 146 11.44 -5.97 -15.21
C SER A 146 10.90 -6.88 -16.31
N THR A 147 10.38 -8.03 -15.93
CA THR A 147 9.66 -8.92 -16.85
C THR A 147 8.19 -8.97 -16.49
N PHE A 148 7.33 -8.59 -17.43
CA PHE A 148 5.89 -8.71 -17.32
C PHE A 148 5.42 -9.96 -18.07
N ASP A 149 4.81 -10.91 -17.38
CA ASP A 149 4.17 -12.07 -17.99
C ASP A 149 2.64 -11.89 -17.93
N ILE A 150 2.03 -11.63 -19.09
CA ILE A 150 0.60 -11.33 -19.20
C ILE A 150 -0.16 -12.64 -19.33
N THR A 151 -1.00 -12.95 -18.36
CA THR A 151 -1.74 -14.20 -18.31
C THR A 151 -3.19 -14.07 -18.78
N THR A 152 -3.80 -12.91 -18.52
CA THR A 152 -5.17 -12.58 -19.00
C THR A 152 -5.25 -11.07 -19.28
N LEU A 153 -6.43 -10.59 -19.72
CA LEU A 153 -6.65 -9.15 -19.93
C LEU A 153 -6.36 -8.36 -18.64
N ASN A 154 -5.48 -7.37 -18.72
CA ASN A 154 -5.10 -6.48 -17.63
C ASN A 154 -4.55 -7.19 -16.39
N ALA A 155 -4.02 -8.43 -16.53
CA ALA A 155 -3.51 -9.19 -15.41
C ALA A 155 -2.33 -10.08 -15.78
N GLY A 156 -1.45 -10.30 -14.80
CA GLY A 156 -0.24 -11.07 -15.00
C GLY A 156 0.65 -11.09 -13.78
N THR A 157 1.94 -11.21 -14.04
CA THR A 157 2.98 -11.16 -13.01
C THR A 157 4.11 -10.22 -13.42
N LEU A 158 4.69 -9.56 -12.44
CA LEU A 158 5.90 -8.77 -12.54
C LEU A 158 7.04 -9.52 -11.84
N THR A 159 8.12 -9.78 -12.56
CA THR A 159 9.33 -10.39 -12.01
C THR A 159 10.49 -9.42 -12.16
N ASP A 160 11.15 -9.10 -11.07
CA ASP A 160 12.41 -8.38 -11.05
C ASP A 160 13.54 -9.31 -11.54
N ARG A 161 14.33 -8.85 -12.52
CA ARG A 161 15.43 -9.63 -13.12
C ARG A 161 16.66 -9.70 -12.24
N THR A 162 16.88 -8.72 -11.38
CA THR A 162 18.11 -8.61 -10.59
C THR A 162 18.09 -9.49 -9.37
N SER A 163 16.96 -9.56 -8.67
CA SER A 163 16.85 -10.38 -7.46
C SER A 163 16.57 -11.84 -7.74
N GLY A 164 16.08 -12.19 -8.93
CA GLY A 164 15.60 -13.54 -9.25
C GLY A 164 14.50 -14.01 -8.28
N LEU A 165 14.01 -13.10 -7.47
CA LEU A 165 13.06 -13.30 -6.41
C LEU A 165 11.78 -12.55 -6.72
N SER A 166 10.72 -13.28 -6.58
CA SER A 166 9.36 -12.82 -6.37
C SER A 166 8.68 -12.12 -7.51
N THR A 167 7.81 -12.83 -8.04
CA THR A 167 6.75 -12.31 -8.87
C THR A 167 5.66 -11.72 -7.99
N SER A 168 5.45 -10.42 -8.09
CA SER A 168 4.22 -9.80 -7.68
C SER A 168 3.14 -10.10 -8.72
N SER A 169 1.98 -10.57 -8.32
CA SER A 169 0.85 -10.68 -9.24
C SER A 169 0.16 -9.33 -9.39
N PHE A 170 -0.47 -9.09 -10.54
CA PHE A 170 -1.27 -7.88 -10.75
C PHE A 170 -2.56 -8.19 -11.51
N ASN A 171 -3.58 -7.36 -11.27
CA ASN A 171 -4.84 -7.35 -12.01
C ASN A 171 -5.36 -5.91 -12.16
N GLY A 172 -6.28 -5.67 -13.08
CA GLY A 172 -6.83 -4.33 -13.31
C GLY A 172 -5.79 -3.31 -13.79
N ILE A 173 -4.74 -3.72 -14.53
CA ILE A 173 -3.66 -2.84 -14.98
C ILE A 173 -3.66 -2.74 -16.49
N GLU A 174 -3.94 -1.55 -17.03
CA GLU A 174 -4.01 -1.30 -18.48
C GLU A 174 -2.66 -0.95 -19.09
N ASN A 175 -1.76 -0.32 -18.32
CA ASN A 175 -0.49 0.16 -18.82
C ASN A 175 0.69 -0.48 -18.06
N LEU A 176 1.64 -1.01 -18.82
CA LEU A 176 2.89 -1.54 -18.29
C LEU A 176 4.04 -0.77 -18.91
N THR A 177 4.93 -0.27 -18.06
CA THR A 177 6.13 0.44 -18.46
C THR A 177 7.34 -0.25 -17.81
N GLY A 178 8.32 -0.67 -18.60
CA GLY A 178 9.62 -1.09 -18.07
C GLY A 178 10.37 0.12 -17.51
N GLY A 179 11.36 -0.12 -16.68
CA GLY A 179 12.30 0.93 -16.28
C GLY A 179 13.24 1.35 -17.40
N ALA A 180 14.22 2.19 -17.09
CA ALA A 180 15.23 2.66 -18.05
C ALA A 180 16.30 1.60 -18.37
N GLY A 181 16.32 0.48 -17.67
CA GLY A 181 17.20 -0.67 -17.93
C GLY A 181 16.76 -1.50 -19.14
N ASP A 182 17.72 -2.12 -19.84
CA ASP A 182 17.49 -3.00 -21.00
C ASP A 182 17.09 -4.44 -20.59
#